data_4cd1b7aadd92b4cc119892dcb23ec04f
#
_entry.id   4cd1b7aadd92b4cc119892dcb23ec04f
#
_cell.length_a   1.000
_cell.length_b   1.000
_cell.length_c   1.000
_cell.angle_alpha   90.00
_cell.angle_beta   90.00
_cell.angle_gamma   90.00
#
_symmetry.space_group_name_H-M   'P 1'
#
loop_
_entity.id
_entity.type
_entity.pdbx_description
1 polymer ?
#
loop_
_entity_poly.entity_id
_entity_poly.type
_entity_poly.pdbx_seq_one_letter_code
_entity_poly.pdbx_strand_id
1 'polypeptide(L)'
;MIKLVASDLDGTIIDKNNSIYENNFKAIADLNNRKMNFVICTGKTYPVTRDICSKIDASYGIFGNGNQIIDLRTGKEIYSNFLSKSDILACIDIAKKHNLHVHIYTNTTVISEELLYLDLRNYKLQSFSENASKMEFEIVEDIRRHVVEHNDPICKLVISSPTSTDVVKNEILSVLDVTATTIKKFGDYKDLVIDKEYEYLDISPKNVNKDTALQILGNYLNISTNEMLTIGDNLNDFDMVKNAGVGVAVANAYDELKEVANYTTKNPVEKGGFAEAVYKFVKF
;
A
#
# COMPACT_ATOMS: atom_id res chain seq x y z
N MET A 1 -21.32 -16.20 -6.23
CA MET A 1 -21.38 -16.06 -4.74
C MET A 1 -20.00 -15.60 -4.28
N ILE A 2 -19.93 -14.62 -3.38
CA ILE A 2 -18.63 -14.12 -2.86
C ILE A 2 -17.98 -15.20 -1.99
N LYS A 3 -16.70 -15.45 -2.25
CA LYS A 3 -15.83 -16.41 -1.52
C LYS A 3 -14.62 -15.74 -0.86
N LEU A 4 -14.29 -14.52 -1.29
CA LEU A 4 -13.18 -13.75 -0.77
C LEU A 4 -13.60 -12.28 -0.64
N VAL A 5 -13.27 -11.67 0.49
CA VAL A 5 -13.40 -10.23 0.73
C VAL A 5 -12.01 -9.64 0.89
N ALA A 6 -11.65 -8.72 0.02
CA ALA A 6 -10.40 -7.99 0.09
C ALA A 6 -10.67 -6.50 0.37
N SER A 7 -9.92 -5.90 1.25
CA SER A 7 -10.10 -4.49 1.63
C SER A 7 -8.78 -3.79 1.77
N ASP A 8 -8.72 -2.54 1.30
CA ASP A 8 -7.71 -1.62 1.77
C ASP A 8 -7.86 -1.40 3.28
N LEU A 9 -6.82 -0.88 3.90
CA LEU A 9 -6.74 -0.67 5.33
C LEU A 9 -7.01 0.79 5.71
N ASP A 10 -6.16 1.70 5.23
CA ASP A 10 -6.18 3.12 5.63
C ASP A 10 -7.25 3.90 4.87
N GLY A 11 -8.19 4.52 5.56
CA GLY A 11 -9.33 5.21 4.93
C GLY A 11 -10.48 4.29 4.54
N THR A 12 -10.34 2.97 4.68
CA THR A 12 -11.36 1.98 4.35
C THR A 12 -11.83 1.19 5.59
N ILE A 13 -10.93 0.57 6.35
CA ILE A 13 -11.23 -0.12 7.62
C ILE A 13 -10.88 0.76 8.80
N ILE A 14 -9.71 1.40 8.77
CA ILE A 14 -9.20 2.28 9.81
C ILE A 14 -9.26 3.75 9.37
N ASP A 15 -9.65 4.61 10.28
CA ASP A 15 -9.70 6.05 10.08
C ASP A 15 -8.33 6.71 10.24
N LYS A 16 -8.27 8.03 10.01
CA LYS A 16 -7.05 8.85 10.17
C LYS A 16 -6.46 8.85 11.60
N ASN A 17 -7.22 8.41 12.60
CA ASN A 17 -6.78 8.27 13.99
C ASN A 17 -6.36 6.82 14.31
N ASN A 18 -6.23 5.96 13.28
CA ASN A 18 -5.97 4.53 13.42
C ASN A 18 -7.01 3.75 14.24
N SER A 19 -8.24 4.22 14.24
CA SER A 19 -9.35 3.61 14.94
C SER A 19 -10.21 2.79 13.96
N ILE A 20 -10.70 1.65 14.44
CA ILE A 20 -11.66 0.83 13.71
C ILE A 20 -13.03 1.14 14.29
N TYR A 21 -13.96 1.58 13.41
CA TYR A 21 -15.35 1.79 13.83
C TYR A 21 -15.99 0.45 14.26
N GLU A 22 -16.80 0.49 15.31
CA GLU A 22 -17.37 -0.71 15.95
C GLU A 22 -18.08 -1.64 14.95
N ASN A 23 -18.87 -1.08 14.03
CA ASN A 23 -19.56 -1.89 13.02
C ASN A 23 -18.58 -2.55 12.02
N ASN A 24 -17.46 -1.93 11.69
CA ASN A 24 -16.42 -2.55 10.86
C ASN A 24 -15.83 -3.75 11.59
N PHE A 25 -15.57 -3.62 12.89
CA PHE A 25 -15.09 -4.71 13.73
C PHE A 25 -16.07 -5.88 13.77
N LYS A 26 -17.37 -5.58 13.92
CA LYS A 26 -18.42 -6.59 13.89
C LYS A 26 -18.50 -7.31 12.55
N ALA A 27 -18.46 -6.58 11.45
CA ALA A 27 -18.49 -7.18 10.12
C ALA A 27 -17.28 -8.11 9.87
N ILE A 28 -16.08 -7.72 10.35
CA ILE A 28 -14.88 -8.57 10.28
C ILE A 28 -15.08 -9.86 11.11
N ALA A 29 -15.60 -9.73 12.34
CA ALA A 29 -15.89 -10.89 13.18
C ALA A 29 -16.89 -11.85 12.51
N ASP A 30 -17.93 -11.31 11.86
CA ASP A 30 -18.91 -12.11 11.14
C ASP A 30 -18.31 -12.82 9.92
N LEU A 31 -17.39 -12.19 9.19
CA LEU A 31 -16.62 -12.83 8.11
C LEU A 31 -15.76 -13.99 8.66
N ASN A 32 -15.04 -13.77 9.75
CA ASN A 32 -14.19 -14.78 10.37
C ASN A 32 -15.00 -15.97 10.91
N ASN A 33 -16.14 -15.72 11.57
CA ASN A 33 -17.05 -16.75 12.04
C ASN A 33 -17.56 -17.66 10.91
N ARG A 34 -17.69 -17.11 9.72
CA ARG A 34 -18.05 -17.87 8.51
C ARG A 34 -16.88 -18.48 7.77
N LYS A 35 -15.68 -18.32 8.30
CA LYS A 35 -14.43 -18.79 7.66
C LYS A 35 -14.27 -18.25 6.23
N MET A 36 -14.76 -17.03 5.99
CA MET A 36 -14.56 -16.32 4.75
C MET A 36 -13.09 -15.99 4.58
N ASN A 37 -12.57 -16.06 3.36
CA ASN A 37 -11.22 -15.57 3.08
C ASN A 37 -11.23 -14.04 3.15
N PHE A 38 -10.78 -13.49 4.28
CA PHE A 38 -10.66 -12.06 4.48
C PHE A 38 -9.21 -11.63 4.27
N VAL A 39 -9.00 -10.68 3.36
CA VAL A 39 -7.68 -10.23 2.86
C VAL A 39 -7.50 -8.75 3.12
N ILE A 40 -6.40 -8.36 3.73
CA ILE A 40 -5.95 -6.97 3.80
C ILE A 40 -5.08 -6.68 2.58
N CYS A 41 -5.37 -5.58 1.87
CA CYS A 41 -4.60 -5.10 0.72
C CYS A 41 -4.08 -3.68 1.00
N THR A 42 -2.81 -3.53 1.38
CA THR A 42 -2.29 -2.23 1.81
C THR A 42 -0.97 -1.86 1.12
N GLY A 43 -0.72 -0.55 0.99
CA GLY A 43 0.58 -0.03 0.58
C GLY A 43 1.67 -0.12 1.65
N LYS A 44 1.28 -0.42 2.92
CA LYS A 44 2.21 -0.62 4.01
C LYS A 44 2.86 -2.00 3.93
N THR A 45 4.05 -2.15 4.54
CA THR A 45 4.74 -3.45 4.66
C THR A 45 4.17 -4.28 5.80
N TYR A 46 4.38 -5.59 5.78
CA TYR A 46 3.84 -6.49 6.81
C TYR A 46 4.30 -6.16 8.23
N PRO A 47 5.59 -5.90 8.51
CA PRO A 47 6.03 -5.59 9.86
C PRO A 47 5.30 -4.38 10.48
N VAL A 48 5.01 -3.36 9.67
CA VAL A 48 4.29 -2.16 10.12
C VAL A 48 2.82 -2.42 10.43
N THR A 49 2.21 -3.38 9.75
CA THR A 49 0.78 -3.69 9.86
C THR A 49 0.46 -4.94 10.65
N ARG A 50 1.49 -5.68 11.12
CA ARG A 50 1.31 -6.98 11.79
C ARG A 50 0.32 -6.92 12.95
N ASP A 51 0.42 -5.90 13.79
CA ASP A 51 -0.43 -5.78 14.98
C ASP A 51 -1.90 -5.56 14.60
N ILE A 52 -2.17 -4.72 13.61
CA ILE A 52 -3.54 -4.49 13.13
C ILE A 52 -4.09 -5.73 12.43
N CYS A 53 -3.29 -6.41 11.60
CA CYS A 53 -3.69 -7.66 10.96
C CYS A 53 -4.06 -8.74 11.97
N SER A 54 -3.27 -8.87 13.05
CA SER A 54 -3.55 -9.79 14.15
C SER A 54 -4.82 -9.40 14.92
N LYS A 55 -5.02 -8.10 15.17
CA LYS A 55 -6.19 -7.59 15.89
C LYS A 55 -7.51 -7.85 15.17
N ILE A 56 -7.51 -7.80 13.83
CA ILE A 56 -8.69 -8.05 12.99
C ILE A 56 -8.78 -9.49 12.49
N ASP A 57 -7.83 -10.35 12.84
CA ASP A 57 -7.78 -11.77 12.47
C ASP A 57 -7.94 -11.98 10.95
N ALA A 58 -7.22 -11.21 10.14
CA ALA A 58 -7.23 -11.37 8.70
C ALA A 58 -6.60 -12.69 8.27
N SER A 59 -7.18 -13.36 7.28
CA SER A 59 -6.68 -14.65 6.79
C SER A 59 -5.41 -14.51 5.96
N TYR A 60 -5.36 -13.47 5.13
CA TYR A 60 -4.25 -13.17 4.22
C TYR A 60 -3.96 -11.68 4.22
N GLY A 61 -2.72 -11.34 3.89
CA GLY A 61 -2.30 -9.96 3.69
C GLY A 61 -1.56 -9.80 2.36
N ILE A 62 -1.90 -8.74 1.65
CA ILE A 62 -1.20 -8.22 0.48
C ILE A 62 -0.57 -6.90 0.90
N PHE A 63 0.75 -6.85 0.88
CA PHE A 63 1.54 -5.75 1.43
C PHE A 63 2.37 -5.07 0.34
N GLY A 64 2.79 -3.81 0.59
CA GLY A 64 3.59 -3.03 -0.34
C GLY A 64 2.90 -2.82 -1.70
N ASN A 65 1.57 -2.60 -1.70
CA ASN A 65 0.75 -2.52 -2.93
C ASN A 65 0.83 -3.76 -3.83
N GLY A 66 1.15 -4.94 -3.27
CA GLY A 66 1.23 -6.18 -4.04
C GLY A 66 2.62 -6.82 -4.10
N ASN A 67 3.63 -6.21 -3.49
CA ASN A 67 4.98 -6.79 -3.43
C ASN A 67 5.06 -8.13 -2.71
N GLN A 68 4.20 -8.33 -1.71
CA GLN A 68 4.26 -9.51 -0.85
C GLN A 68 2.86 -10.01 -0.50
N ILE A 69 2.67 -11.33 -0.53
CA ILE A 69 1.45 -12.01 -0.08
C ILE A 69 1.81 -12.99 1.02
N ILE A 70 1.16 -12.87 2.17
CA ILE A 70 1.39 -13.73 3.34
C ILE A 70 0.08 -14.38 3.77
N ASP A 71 0.10 -15.69 4.02
CA ASP A 71 -0.91 -16.39 4.82
C ASP A 71 -0.69 -16.01 6.29
N LEU A 72 -1.52 -15.16 6.85
CA LEU A 72 -1.36 -14.61 8.19
C LEU A 72 -1.63 -15.64 9.30
N ARG A 73 -2.34 -16.71 8.99
CA ARG A 73 -2.63 -17.81 9.94
C ARG A 73 -1.43 -18.71 10.15
N THR A 74 -0.60 -18.88 9.11
CA THR A 74 0.57 -19.77 9.13
C THR A 74 1.90 -19.02 9.14
N GLY A 75 1.89 -17.73 8.79
CA GLY A 75 3.09 -16.93 8.56
C GLY A 75 3.82 -17.27 7.25
N LYS A 76 3.21 -18.11 6.38
CA LYS A 76 3.84 -18.52 5.13
C LYS A 76 3.78 -17.41 4.10
N GLU A 77 4.93 -17.02 3.53
CA GLU A 77 4.98 -16.22 2.32
C GLU A 77 4.49 -17.04 1.12
N ILE A 78 3.45 -16.54 0.43
CA ILE A 78 2.87 -17.16 -0.77
C ILE A 78 3.54 -16.60 -2.02
N TYR A 79 3.85 -15.31 -2.00
CA TYR A 79 4.43 -14.58 -3.12
C TYR A 79 5.24 -13.41 -2.61
N SER A 80 6.34 -13.11 -3.30
CA SER A 80 7.06 -11.84 -3.17
C SER A 80 7.68 -11.45 -4.50
N ASN A 81 7.71 -10.15 -4.77
CA ASN A 81 8.37 -9.54 -5.92
C ASN A 81 8.98 -8.21 -5.49
N PHE A 82 10.30 -8.15 -5.49
CA PHE A 82 11.07 -6.99 -5.09
C PHE A 82 11.85 -6.44 -6.29
N LEU A 83 12.26 -5.19 -6.20
CA LEU A 83 13.14 -4.57 -7.20
C LEU A 83 14.46 -5.33 -7.28
N SER A 84 14.94 -5.58 -8.49
CA SER A 84 16.26 -6.17 -8.68
C SER A 84 17.36 -5.19 -8.26
N LYS A 85 18.47 -5.70 -7.76
CA LYS A 85 19.62 -4.87 -7.38
C LYS A 85 20.14 -4.01 -8.54
N SER A 86 20.13 -4.55 -9.77
CA SER A 86 20.50 -3.82 -10.98
C SER A 86 19.56 -2.65 -11.26
N ASP A 87 18.24 -2.86 -11.13
CA ASP A 87 17.26 -1.80 -11.38
C ASP A 87 17.35 -0.70 -10.33
N ILE A 88 17.57 -1.08 -9.06
CA ILE A 88 17.77 -0.12 -7.96
C ILE A 88 18.97 0.75 -8.22
N LEU A 89 20.13 0.14 -8.57
CA LEU A 89 21.36 0.87 -8.85
C LEU A 89 21.21 1.81 -10.06
N ALA A 90 20.53 1.36 -11.12
CA ALA A 90 20.26 2.19 -12.29
C ALA A 90 19.34 3.38 -11.93
N CYS A 91 18.29 3.17 -11.12
CA CYS A 91 17.43 4.25 -10.65
C CYS A 91 18.19 5.27 -9.79
N ILE A 92 19.08 4.80 -8.90
CA ILE A 92 19.95 5.68 -8.09
C ILE A 92 20.87 6.50 -8.98
N ASP A 93 21.52 5.87 -9.96
CA ASP A 93 22.46 6.55 -10.86
C ASP A 93 21.75 7.62 -11.72
N ILE A 94 20.54 7.31 -12.23
CA ILE A 94 19.70 8.28 -12.95
C ILE A 94 19.28 9.43 -12.03
N ALA A 95 18.80 9.16 -10.84
CA ALA A 95 18.39 10.20 -9.90
C ALA A 95 19.56 11.13 -9.52
N LYS A 96 20.73 10.57 -9.20
CA LYS A 96 21.94 11.34 -8.88
C LYS A 96 22.42 12.19 -10.07
N LYS A 97 22.31 11.71 -11.31
CA LYS A 97 22.59 12.51 -12.54
C LYS A 97 21.73 13.78 -12.61
N HIS A 98 20.50 13.72 -12.11
CA HIS A 98 19.58 14.85 -12.06
C HIS A 98 19.63 15.64 -10.74
N ASN A 99 20.58 15.34 -9.85
CA ASN A 99 20.70 15.93 -8.51
C ASN A 99 19.41 15.78 -7.68
N LEU A 100 18.74 14.63 -7.81
CA LEU A 100 17.52 14.32 -7.06
C LEU A 100 17.83 13.39 -5.90
N HIS A 101 17.02 13.55 -4.85
CA HIS A 101 17.11 12.74 -3.66
C HIS A 101 16.45 11.37 -3.85
N VAL A 102 17.08 10.34 -3.28
CA VAL A 102 16.58 8.96 -3.32
C VAL A 102 16.46 8.41 -1.91
N HIS A 103 15.37 7.69 -1.65
CA HIS A 103 15.30 6.79 -0.52
C HIS A 103 14.66 5.46 -0.93
N ILE A 104 15.05 4.40 -0.24
CA ILE A 104 14.58 3.03 -0.53
C ILE A 104 13.86 2.47 0.69
N TYR A 105 12.89 1.60 0.41
CA TYR A 105 12.10 0.91 1.42
C TYR A 105 12.41 -0.58 1.38
N THR A 106 12.89 -1.09 2.49
CA THR A 106 12.86 -2.53 2.77
C THR A 106 11.53 -2.88 3.46
N ASN A 107 11.38 -4.12 3.92
CA ASN A 107 10.21 -4.51 4.69
C ASN A 107 10.09 -3.77 6.04
N THR A 108 11.21 -3.34 6.62
CA THR A 108 11.25 -2.78 7.99
C THR A 108 11.87 -1.40 8.08
N THR A 109 12.66 -0.99 7.07
CA THR A 109 13.55 0.17 7.16
C THR A 109 13.40 1.07 5.95
N VAL A 110 13.40 2.37 6.19
CA VAL A 110 13.61 3.39 5.15
C VAL A 110 15.08 3.81 5.21
N ILE A 111 15.80 3.66 4.10
CA ILE A 111 17.22 3.95 3.98
C ILE A 111 17.37 5.18 3.09
N SER A 112 18.14 6.16 3.53
CA SER A 112 18.30 7.45 2.86
C SER A 112 19.65 8.07 3.19
N GLU A 113 20.17 8.96 2.32
CA GLU A 113 21.39 9.73 2.61
C GLU A 113 21.12 10.90 3.55
N GLU A 114 19.89 11.40 3.58
CA GLU A 114 19.48 12.49 4.46
C GLU A 114 17.97 12.48 4.75
N LEU A 115 17.56 13.13 5.83
CA LEU A 115 16.15 13.34 6.17
C LEU A 115 15.67 14.67 5.58
N LEU A 116 15.49 14.70 4.25
CA LEU A 116 15.07 15.93 3.55
C LEU A 116 13.64 16.37 3.87
N TYR A 117 12.79 15.47 4.35
CA TYR A 117 11.35 15.74 4.46
C TYR A 117 10.84 15.60 5.87
N LEU A 118 9.97 16.53 6.25
CA LEU A 118 9.08 16.41 7.40
C LEU A 118 8.28 15.09 7.35
N ASP A 119 7.96 14.59 6.17
CA ASP A 119 7.26 13.33 5.99
C ASP A 119 8.05 12.13 6.52
N LEU A 120 9.34 12.05 6.27
CA LEU A 120 10.20 11.01 6.87
C LEU A 120 10.35 11.21 8.38
N ARG A 121 10.37 12.47 8.85
CA ARG A 121 10.32 12.79 10.30
C ARG A 121 8.96 12.43 10.89
N ASN A 122 7.87 12.68 10.18
CA ASN A 122 6.51 12.36 10.64
C ASN A 122 6.26 10.85 10.65
N TYR A 123 6.84 10.06 9.74
CA TYR A 123 6.84 8.61 9.84
C TYR A 123 7.46 8.12 11.15
N LYS A 124 8.52 8.80 11.61
CA LYS A 124 9.15 8.53 12.90
C LYS A 124 8.25 8.94 14.10
N LEU A 125 7.35 9.91 13.90
CA LEU A 125 6.45 10.43 14.94
C LEU A 125 5.06 9.76 14.91
N GLN A 126 4.61 9.23 13.79
CA GLN A 126 3.35 8.50 13.64
C GLN A 126 3.50 7.01 14.03
N SER A 127 3.92 6.76 15.24
CA SER A 127 3.85 5.41 15.79
C SER A 127 2.40 5.09 16.17
N PHE A 128 1.82 4.12 15.50
CA PHE A 128 0.42 3.71 15.57
C PHE A 128 -0.02 3.10 16.92
N SER A 129 0.87 2.85 17.79
CA SER A 129 0.67 2.55 19.23
C SER A 129 2.05 2.46 19.88
N GLU A 130 2.12 2.44 21.20
CA GLU A 130 3.38 2.19 21.94
C GLU A 130 4.00 0.82 21.58
N ASN A 131 3.22 -0.10 20.99
CA ASN A 131 3.62 -1.47 20.63
C ASN A 131 3.65 -1.74 19.11
N ALA A 132 3.37 -0.75 18.24
CA ALA A 132 3.44 -0.97 16.79
C ALA A 132 4.89 -1.15 16.34
N SER A 133 5.12 -2.13 15.48
CA SER A 133 6.41 -2.27 14.78
C SER A 133 6.64 -1.02 13.95
N LYS A 134 7.60 -0.18 14.36
CA LYS A 134 7.92 1.08 13.69
C LYS A 134 8.78 0.77 12.47
N MET A 135 8.52 1.49 11.36
CA MET A 135 9.53 1.59 10.31
C MET A 135 10.78 2.23 10.92
N GLU A 136 11.90 1.56 10.78
CA GLU A 136 13.20 2.10 11.16
C GLU A 136 13.69 3.09 10.09
N PHE A 137 14.51 4.05 10.50
CA PHE A 137 15.18 4.97 9.59
C PHE A 137 16.67 4.78 9.73
N GLU A 138 17.31 4.48 8.62
CA GLU A 138 18.75 4.38 8.51
C GLU A 138 19.28 5.48 7.61
N ILE A 139 20.18 6.32 8.14
CA ILE A 139 20.89 7.32 7.37
C ILE A 139 22.26 6.76 7.02
N VAL A 140 22.50 6.66 5.72
CA VAL A 140 23.75 6.13 5.16
C VAL A 140 24.55 7.24 4.47
N GLU A 141 25.84 7.09 4.40
CA GLU A 141 26.73 8.06 3.75
C GLU A 141 26.56 8.04 2.22
N ASP A 142 26.35 6.84 1.64
CA ASP A 142 26.14 6.62 0.21
C ASP A 142 25.17 5.46 0.00
N ILE A 143 23.96 5.79 -0.45
CA ILE A 143 22.88 4.81 -0.67
C ILE A 143 23.25 3.80 -1.76
N ARG A 144 24.04 4.19 -2.76
CA ARG A 144 24.50 3.29 -3.81
C ARG A 144 25.45 2.24 -3.26
N ARG A 145 26.44 2.66 -2.44
CA ARG A 145 27.35 1.75 -1.75
C ARG A 145 26.58 0.80 -0.82
N HIS A 146 25.63 1.32 -0.06
CA HIS A 146 24.79 0.52 0.81
C HIS A 146 24.10 -0.60 0.02
N VAL A 147 23.44 -0.29 -1.10
CA VAL A 147 22.77 -1.29 -1.95
C VAL A 147 23.76 -2.32 -2.52
N VAL A 148 25.00 -1.92 -2.85
CA VAL A 148 26.04 -2.86 -3.32
C VAL A 148 26.46 -3.84 -2.23
N GLU A 149 26.64 -3.36 -1.02
CA GLU A 149 27.17 -4.13 0.12
C GLU A 149 26.12 -5.00 0.82
N HIS A 150 24.82 -4.64 0.70
CA HIS A 150 23.71 -5.35 1.37
C HIS A 150 22.79 -6.02 0.34
N ASN A 151 22.07 -7.05 0.79
CA ASN A 151 21.11 -7.81 -0.03
C ASN A 151 19.69 -7.75 0.54
N ASP A 152 19.32 -6.62 1.13
CA ASP A 152 17.98 -6.44 1.66
C ASP A 152 16.93 -6.43 0.55
N PRO A 153 15.77 -7.09 0.75
CA PRO A 153 14.68 -7.06 -0.21
C PRO A 153 14.09 -5.64 -0.26
N ILE A 154 14.25 -4.95 -1.38
CA ILE A 154 13.78 -3.58 -1.56
C ILE A 154 12.40 -3.60 -2.23
N CYS A 155 11.40 -3.18 -1.46
CA CYS A 155 10.00 -3.16 -1.89
C CYS A 155 9.74 -2.08 -2.92
N LYS A 156 10.34 -0.91 -2.71
CA LYS A 156 10.23 0.25 -3.60
C LYS A 156 11.37 1.23 -3.40
N LEU A 157 11.56 2.06 -4.41
CA LEU A 157 12.46 3.19 -4.40
C LEU A 157 11.63 4.46 -4.65
N VAL A 158 11.93 5.53 -3.95
CA VAL A 158 11.26 6.82 -4.14
C VAL A 158 12.30 7.88 -4.50
N ILE A 159 12.07 8.57 -5.59
CA ILE A 159 12.84 9.75 -6.00
C ILE A 159 12.01 10.98 -5.69
N SER A 160 12.61 11.96 -5.06
CA SER A 160 11.95 13.20 -4.66
C SER A 160 12.51 14.38 -5.42
N SER A 161 11.63 15.20 -5.99
CA SER A 161 11.99 16.37 -6.79
C SER A 161 11.29 17.62 -6.27
N PRO A 162 11.99 18.76 -6.17
CA PRO A 162 11.35 20.05 -5.90
C PRO A 162 10.59 20.61 -7.14
N THR A 163 10.67 19.90 -8.26
CA THR A 163 10.01 20.22 -9.53
C THR A 163 9.33 18.97 -10.09
N SER A 164 8.98 18.95 -11.38
CA SER A 164 8.41 17.73 -11.99
C SER A 164 9.39 16.56 -12.02
N THR A 165 8.88 15.35 -11.78
CA THR A 165 9.61 14.09 -11.93
C THR A 165 9.55 13.51 -13.35
N ASP A 166 8.84 14.14 -14.29
CA ASP A 166 8.55 13.59 -15.62
C ASP A 166 9.81 13.24 -16.42
N VAL A 167 10.85 14.08 -16.38
CA VAL A 167 12.10 13.84 -17.12
C VAL A 167 12.76 12.56 -16.61
N VAL A 168 12.89 12.42 -15.30
CA VAL A 168 13.53 11.27 -14.65
C VAL A 168 12.68 10.02 -14.85
N LYS A 169 11.36 10.12 -14.72
CA LYS A 169 10.42 9.06 -14.99
C LYS A 169 10.57 8.49 -16.40
N ASN A 170 10.60 9.38 -17.40
CA ASN A 170 10.75 8.98 -18.79
C ASN A 170 12.13 8.33 -19.05
N GLU A 171 13.19 8.83 -18.47
CA GLU A 171 14.53 8.23 -18.59
C GLU A 171 14.54 6.83 -17.97
N ILE A 172 14.00 6.65 -16.76
CA ILE A 172 13.90 5.34 -16.10
C ILE A 172 13.11 4.36 -16.96
N LEU A 173 11.90 4.73 -17.39
CA LEU A 173 11.04 3.86 -18.18
C LEU A 173 11.58 3.55 -19.58
N SER A 174 12.54 4.31 -20.08
CA SER A 174 13.21 4.03 -21.36
C SER A 174 14.25 2.92 -21.26
N VAL A 175 14.76 2.61 -20.06
CA VAL A 175 15.88 1.68 -19.85
C VAL A 175 15.56 0.52 -18.91
N LEU A 176 14.51 0.66 -18.08
CA LEU A 176 14.10 -0.34 -17.08
C LEU A 176 12.67 -0.78 -17.27
N ASP A 177 12.41 -2.05 -16.97
CA ASP A 177 11.08 -2.65 -16.97
C ASP A 177 10.45 -2.62 -15.58
N VAL A 178 10.12 -1.42 -15.12
CA VAL A 178 9.57 -1.13 -13.79
C VAL A 178 8.25 -0.37 -13.89
N THR A 179 7.53 -0.29 -12.79
CA THR A 179 6.41 0.64 -12.61
C THR A 179 6.93 1.92 -11.99
N ALA A 180 6.60 3.07 -12.57
CA ALA A 180 6.98 4.38 -12.05
C ALA A 180 5.74 5.29 -11.95
N THR A 181 5.32 5.59 -10.73
CA THR A 181 4.10 6.36 -10.45
C THR A 181 4.46 7.69 -9.82
N THR A 182 3.99 8.78 -10.44
CA THR A 182 4.13 10.12 -9.87
C THR A 182 3.08 10.35 -8.80
N ILE A 183 3.51 10.74 -7.61
CA ILE A 183 2.66 11.09 -6.47
C ILE A 183 2.83 12.57 -6.18
N LYS A 184 1.74 13.32 -6.28
CA LYS A 184 1.69 14.72 -5.88
C LYS A 184 1.05 14.77 -4.50
N LYS A 185 1.83 15.06 -3.48
CA LYS A 185 1.29 15.32 -2.15
C LYS A 185 0.85 16.77 -2.08
N PHE A 186 -0.46 16.99 -2.07
CA PHE A 186 -1.01 18.25 -1.64
C PHE A 186 -0.94 18.30 -0.11
N GLY A 187 -0.28 19.33 0.42
CA GLY A 187 -0.09 19.49 1.86
C GLY A 187 -1.40 19.78 2.59
N ASP A 188 -2.06 18.74 3.09
CA ASP A 188 -3.17 18.88 4.05
C ASP A 188 -2.68 19.04 5.51
N TYR A 189 -1.43 19.38 5.70
CA TYR A 189 -0.88 19.69 7.02
C TYR A 189 -0.96 21.19 7.29
N LYS A 190 -2.13 21.65 7.75
CA LYS A 190 -2.42 23.07 8.06
C LYS A 190 -1.51 23.71 9.11
N ASP A 191 -0.71 22.92 9.82
CA ASP A 191 0.10 23.38 10.95
C ASP A 191 1.62 23.30 10.72
N LEU A 192 2.08 22.91 9.52
CA LEU A 192 3.50 22.85 9.19
C LEU A 192 3.77 23.72 7.96
N VAL A 193 4.57 24.77 8.17
CA VAL A 193 5.11 25.61 7.08
C VAL A 193 6.07 24.74 6.27
N ILE A 194 5.57 24.09 5.20
CA ILE A 194 6.38 23.41 4.20
C ILE A 194 6.62 24.43 3.09
N ASP A 195 7.81 25.00 3.06
CA ASP A 195 8.18 26.04 2.07
C ASP A 195 8.31 25.55 0.63
N LYS A 196 8.17 24.23 0.38
CA LYS A 196 8.28 23.66 -0.98
C LYS A 196 7.36 22.46 -1.15
N GLU A 197 6.58 22.49 -2.23
CA GLU A 197 5.90 21.31 -2.75
C GLU A 197 6.93 20.41 -3.43
N TYR A 198 6.99 19.13 -3.02
CA TYR A 198 7.80 18.11 -3.68
C TYR A 198 6.89 17.18 -4.46
N GLU A 199 7.36 16.78 -5.63
CA GLU A 199 6.80 15.67 -6.38
C GLU A 199 7.61 14.40 -6.12
N TYR A 200 6.94 13.30 -5.90
CA TYR A 200 7.57 12.01 -5.63
C TYR A 200 7.34 11.05 -6.79
N LEU A 201 8.37 10.33 -7.17
CA LEU A 201 8.30 9.23 -8.12
C LEU A 201 8.51 7.92 -7.36
N ASP A 202 7.43 7.17 -7.20
CA ASP A 202 7.44 5.84 -6.58
C ASP A 202 7.75 4.80 -7.66
N ILE A 203 8.82 4.03 -7.47
CA ILE A 203 9.30 3.01 -8.38
C ILE A 203 9.18 1.66 -7.69
N SER A 204 8.48 0.74 -8.34
CA SER A 204 8.23 -0.62 -7.88
C SER A 204 8.45 -1.63 -9.03
N PRO A 205 8.54 -2.93 -8.73
CA PRO A 205 8.61 -3.93 -9.78
C PRO A 205 7.43 -3.81 -10.76
N LYS A 206 7.67 -4.17 -12.02
CA LYS A 206 6.62 -4.10 -13.04
C LYS A 206 5.43 -5.00 -12.70
N ASN A 207 4.24 -4.52 -13.03
CA ASN A 207 2.98 -5.23 -12.82
C ASN A 207 2.70 -5.60 -11.35
N VAL A 208 3.31 -4.92 -10.39
CA VAL A 208 3.00 -5.06 -8.98
C VAL A 208 1.96 -4.01 -8.62
N ASN A 209 0.75 -4.45 -8.33
CA ASN A 209 -0.34 -3.67 -7.76
C ASN A 209 -1.27 -4.58 -6.96
N LYS A 210 -2.22 -4.00 -6.23
CA LYS A 210 -3.16 -4.74 -5.39
C LYS A 210 -4.00 -5.75 -6.18
N ASP A 211 -4.39 -5.42 -7.41
CA ASP A 211 -5.20 -6.29 -8.28
C ASP A 211 -4.40 -7.51 -8.75
N THR A 212 -3.19 -7.31 -9.29
CA THR A 212 -2.36 -8.44 -9.73
C THR A 212 -2.03 -9.38 -8.57
N ALA A 213 -1.77 -8.85 -7.40
CA ALA A 213 -1.55 -9.66 -6.20
C ALA A 213 -2.82 -10.43 -5.76
N LEU A 214 -4.01 -9.81 -5.86
CA LEU A 214 -5.28 -10.49 -5.61
C LEU A 214 -5.53 -11.62 -6.61
N GLN A 215 -5.20 -11.44 -7.88
CA GLN A 215 -5.29 -12.50 -8.89
C GLN A 215 -4.35 -13.66 -8.57
N ILE A 216 -3.10 -13.37 -8.14
CA ILE A 216 -2.14 -14.41 -7.71
C ILE A 216 -2.70 -15.17 -6.50
N LEU A 217 -3.22 -14.48 -5.49
CA LEU A 217 -3.84 -15.11 -4.32
C LEU A 217 -5.09 -15.91 -4.70
N GLY A 218 -5.93 -15.36 -5.59
CA GLY A 218 -7.11 -16.04 -6.12
C GLY A 218 -6.76 -17.37 -6.81
N ASN A 219 -5.73 -17.36 -7.65
CA ASN A 219 -5.23 -18.58 -8.29
C ASN A 219 -4.71 -19.60 -7.26
N TYR A 220 -3.99 -19.14 -6.24
CA TYR A 220 -3.52 -19.98 -5.12
C TYR A 220 -4.68 -20.65 -4.35
N LEU A 221 -5.79 -19.92 -4.17
CA LEU A 221 -6.97 -20.37 -3.44
C LEU A 221 -8.03 -21.05 -4.34
N ASN A 222 -7.85 -21.10 -5.67
CA ASN A 222 -8.86 -21.50 -6.64
C ASN A 222 -10.16 -20.68 -6.56
N ILE A 223 -10.01 -19.35 -6.39
CA ILE A 223 -11.11 -18.37 -6.35
C ILE A 223 -10.93 -17.41 -7.52
N SER A 224 -11.95 -17.31 -8.38
CA SER A 224 -11.93 -16.35 -9.49
C SER A 224 -12.21 -14.92 -9.02
N THR A 225 -11.75 -13.92 -9.78
CA THR A 225 -12.03 -12.50 -9.50
C THR A 225 -13.51 -12.19 -9.39
N ASN A 226 -14.36 -12.90 -10.17
CA ASN A 226 -15.83 -12.78 -10.11
C ASN A 226 -16.44 -13.24 -8.77
N GLU A 227 -15.68 -13.94 -7.94
CA GLU A 227 -16.09 -14.41 -6.62
C GLU A 227 -15.49 -13.56 -5.50
N MET A 228 -14.88 -12.42 -5.85
CA MET A 228 -14.27 -11.49 -4.92
C MET A 228 -15.13 -10.25 -4.73
N LEU A 229 -15.23 -9.79 -3.48
CA LEU A 229 -15.65 -8.46 -3.09
C LEU A 229 -14.40 -7.67 -2.72
N THR A 230 -14.20 -6.52 -3.36
CA THR A 230 -13.08 -5.61 -3.04
C THR A 230 -13.61 -4.28 -2.55
N ILE A 231 -12.93 -3.68 -1.57
CA ILE A 231 -13.35 -2.43 -0.95
C ILE A 231 -12.11 -1.52 -0.82
N GLY A 232 -12.22 -0.28 -1.27
CA GLY A 232 -11.12 0.69 -1.24
C GLY A 232 -11.58 2.13 -1.19
N ASP A 233 -10.61 3.05 -1.07
CA ASP A 233 -10.86 4.50 -1.02
C ASP A 233 -9.90 5.32 -1.90
N ASN A 234 -8.78 4.76 -2.33
CA ASN A 234 -7.71 5.50 -2.98
C ASN A 234 -7.40 4.98 -4.40
N LEU A 235 -6.57 5.72 -5.16
CA LEU A 235 -6.24 5.39 -6.55
C LEU A 235 -5.38 4.12 -6.68
N ASN A 236 -4.64 3.71 -5.65
CA ASN A 236 -3.96 2.41 -5.64
C ASN A 236 -4.92 1.21 -5.51
N ASP A 237 -6.21 1.46 -5.24
CA ASP A 237 -7.28 0.47 -5.20
C ASP A 237 -8.02 0.35 -6.53
N PHE A 238 -7.74 1.26 -7.49
CA PHE A 238 -8.51 1.42 -8.71
C PHE A 238 -8.68 0.10 -9.47
N ASP A 239 -7.58 -0.59 -9.76
CA ASP A 239 -7.63 -1.83 -10.53
C ASP A 239 -8.34 -2.95 -9.76
N MET A 240 -8.08 -3.12 -8.46
CA MET A 240 -8.74 -4.18 -7.68
C MET A 240 -10.25 -3.93 -7.53
N VAL A 241 -10.68 -2.66 -7.43
CA VAL A 241 -12.10 -2.32 -7.37
C VAL A 241 -12.77 -2.49 -8.73
N LYS A 242 -12.10 -2.09 -9.82
CA LYS A 242 -12.62 -2.19 -11.17
C LYS A 242 -12.78 -3.64 -11.65
N ASN A 243 -11.83 -4.52 -11.32
CA ASN A 243 -11.70 -5.86 -11.90
C ASN A 243 -12.34 -6.98 -11.05
N ALA A 244 -12.79 -6.70 -9.84
CA ALA A 244 -13.46 -7.67 -8.99
C ALA A 244 -14.89 -7.98 -9.47
N GLY A 245 -15.44 -9.11 -9.01
CA GLY A 245 -16.85 -9.44 -9.22
C GLY A 245 -17.80 -8.42 -8.58
N VAL A 246 -17.40 -7.86 -7.44
CA VAL A 246 -18.05 -6.70 -6.81
C VAL A 246 -16.96 -5.78 -6.28
N GLY A 247 -16.82 -4.62 -6.89
CA GLY A 247 -15.92 -3.57 -6.42
C GLY A 247 -16.71 -2.46 -5.72
N VAL A 248 -16.25 -2.04 -4.55
CA VAL A 248 -16.90 -1.03 -3.71
C VAL A 248 -15.94 0.09 -3.36
N ALA A 249 -16.37 1.32 -3.56
CA ALA A 249 -15.73 2.51 -3.05
C ALA A 249 -16.43 2.97 -1.78
N VAL A 250 -15.69 3.28 -0.70
CA VAL A 250 -16.31 3.89 0.48
C VAL A 250 -16.66 5.36 0.22
N ALA A 251 -17.57 5.94 1.01
CA ALA A 251 -18.07 7.30 0.75
C ALA A 251 -16.99 8.38 0.72
N ASN A 252 -15.91 8.19 1.48
CA ASN A 252 -14.74 9.10 1.50
C ASN A 252 -13.71 8.81 0.40
N ALA A 253 -13.98 7.87 -0.53
CA ALA A 253 -13.06 7.54 -1.62
C ALA A 253 -12.90 8.70 -2.62
N TYR A 254 -11.82 8.66 -3.39
CA TYR A 254 -11.62 9.54 -4.54
C TYR A 254 -12.72 9.33 -5.58
N ASP A 255 -13.11 10.39 -6.28
CA ASP A 255 -14.21 10.33 -7.23
C ASP A 255 -13.91 9.41 -8.41
N GLU A 256 -12.67 9.35 -8.87
CA GLU A 256 -12.21 8.45 -9.92
C GLU A 256 -12.41 6.97 -9.52
N LEU A 257 -12.24 6.63 -8.24
CA LEU A 257 -12.50 5.28 -7.76
C LEU A 257 -14.01 4.98 -7.70
N LYS A 258 -14.82 5.96 -7.29
CA LYS A 258 -16.29 5.83 -7.26
C LYS A 258 -16.88 5.60 -8.65
N GLU A 259 -16.29 6.21 -9.69
CA GLU A 259 -16.74 6.06 -11.09
C GLU A 259 -16.61 4.61 -11.60
N VAL A 260 -15.62 3.84 -11.13
CA VAL A 260 -15.41 2.45 -11.58
C VAL A 260 -16.02 1.41 -10.63
N ALA A 261 -16.43 1.81 -9.43
CA ALA A 261 -17.00 0.91 -8.45
C ALA A 261 -18.44 0.48 -8.82
N ASN A 262 -18.79 -0.78 -8.55
CA ASN A 262 -20.17 -1.27 -8.67
C ASN A 262 -21.10 -0.63 -7.63
N TYR A 263 -20.54 -0.17 -6.53
CA TYR A 263 -21.28 0.47 -5.45
C TYR A 263 -20.40 1.45 -4.68
N THR A 264 -20.94 2.63 -4.39
CA THR A 264 -20.36 3.56 -3.43
C THR A 264 -21.16 3.51 -2.14
N THR A 265 -20.51 3.31 -0.99
CA THR A 265 -21.19 3.26 0.29
C THR A 265 -21.77 4.62 0.65
N LYS A 266 -22.84 4.63 1.46
CA LYS A 266 -23.42 5.85 2.03
C LYS A 266 -22.59 6.39 3.18
N ASN A 267 -21.92 5.48 3.87
CA ASN A 267 -21.12 5.77 5.05
C ASN A 267 -19.63 5.85 4.71
N PRO A 268 -18.90 6.85 5.24
CA PRO A 268 -17.44 6.90 5.20
C PRO A 268 -16.85 5.88 6.20
N VAL A 269 -15.51 5.78 6.24
CA VAL A 269 -14.79 4.86 7.12
C VAL A 269 -15.18 5.04 8.60
N GLU A 270 -15.33 6.27 9.07
CA GLU A 270 -15.67 6.60 10.47
C GLU A 270 -17.11 6.22 10.85
N LYS A 271 -17.95 5.87 9.89
CA LYS A 271 -19.36 5.49 10.08
C LYS A 271 -19.68 4.08 9.58
N GLY A 272 -18.65 3.28 9.32
CA GLY A 272 -18.80 1.87 8.97
C GLY A 272 -19.04 1.61 7.48
N GLY A 273 -18.41 2.35 6.59
CA GLY A 273 -18.49 2.12 5.14
C GLY A 273 -18.07 0.71 4.75
N PHE A 274 -17.01 0.16 5.35
CA PHE A 274 -16.62 -1.24 5.15
C PHE A 274 -17.74 -2.21 5.55
N ALA A 275 -18.31 -2.04 6.74
CA ALA A 275 -19.41 -2.89 7.23
C ALA A 275 -20.64 -2.83 6.31
N GLU A 276 -20.99 -1.63 5.81
CA GLU A 276 -22.07 -1.45 4.85
C GLU A 276 -21.85 -2.28 3.59
N ALA A 277 -20.64 -2.26 3.04
CA ALA A 277 -20.27 -3.05 1.87
C ALA A 277 -20.38 -4.55 2.13
N VAL A 278 -19.80 -5.01 3.26
CA VAL A 278 -19.81 -6.43 3.63
C VAL A 278 -21.24 -6.94 3.80
N TYR A 279 -22.09 -6.26 4.60
CA TYR A 279 -23.47 -6.70 4.83
C TYR A 279 -24.40 -6.60 3.61
N LYS A 280 -24.05 -5.74 2.64
CA LYS A 280 -24.80 -5.65 1.39
C LYS A 280 -24.54 -6.82 0.44
N PHE A 281 -23.31 -7.28 0.35
CA PHE A 281 -22.89 -8.21 -0.70
C PHE A 281 -22.54 -9.62 -0.20
N VAL A 282 -22.20 -9.77 1.07
CA VAL A 282 -21.97 -11.07 1.68
C VAL A 282 -23.28 -11.54 2.34
N LYS A 283 -23.75 -12.74 1.96
CA LYS A 283 -24.93 -13.35 2.60
C LYS A 283 -24.50 -14.05 3.88
N PHE A 284 -24.99 -13.60 4.99
CA PHE A 284 -24.77 -14.15 6.32
C PHE A 284 -25.85 -15.16 6.74
#